data_3c956d5023840b909613655545c4c6b9
#
_entry.id   3c956d5023840b909613655545c4c6b9
#
_cell.length_a   1.000
_cell.length_b   1.000
_cell.length_c   1.000
_cell.angle_alpha   90.00
_cell.angle_beta   90.00
_cell.angle_gamma   90.00
#
_symmetry.space_group_name_H-M   'P 1'
#
loop_
_entity.id
_entity.type
_entity.pdbx_description
1 polymer ?
#
loop_
_entity_poly.entity_id
_entity_poly.type
_entity_poly.pdbx_seq_one_letter_code
_entity_poly.pdbx_strand_id
1 'polypeptide(L)'
;MYGEDQGAYKLLPMWGVFQGSLTKQLRDAGYDAYAPSVGAGGSVWDRACELYAQLSGTRVDYGAAHAKKYGHERYGEDFSSEPLLGDYKWSSAKKINLIGHSFGGTTSRLMEDLLADGAPEEVEACEADGTEVSPLFTGGHGDWVFSITVLATPSNGSTATHLSTGGSSATSSAAENKNYQAHLGHFGIQSDGTTSESVVAQAISVSGFYSHNDSALADMRVERATDMNAAIEVQPDVFYLSYYGCRTQEDPAT
;
A
#
# COMPACT_ATOMS: atom_id res chain seq x y z
N MET A 1 -5.82 -1.48 -3.07
CA MET A 1 -7.01 -1.02 -2.33
C MET A 1 -7.84 -0.21 -3.30
N TYR A 2 -9.12 -0.45 -3.42
CA TYR A 2 -9.94 0.20 -4.44
C TYR A 2 -10.36 1.59 -3.99
N GLY A 3 -10.28 2.58 -4.88
CA GLY A 3 -10.80 3.92 -4.67
C GLY A 3 -12.33 3.96 -4.62
N GLU A 4 -12.88 5.13 -4.29
CA GLU A 4 -14.34 5.31 -4.13
C GLU A 4 -15.15 4.99 -5.38
N ASP A 5 -14.54 5.10 -6.55
CA ASP A 5 -15.22 5.05 -7.84
C ASP A 5 -15.15 3.69 -8.54
N GLN A 6 -14.57 2.66 -7.90
CA GLN A 6 -14.37 1.36 -8.52
C GLN A 6 -15.21 0.25 -7.91
N GLY A 7 -15.90 -0.50 -8.75
CA GLY A 7 -16.60 -1.73 -8.42
C GLY A 7 -17.65 -1.58 -7.31
N ALA A 8 -17.64 -2.49 -6.35
CA ALA A 8 -18.58 -2.50 -5.22
C ALA A 8 -18.41 -1.30 -4.27
N TYR A 9 -17.27 -0.62 -4.30
CA TYR A 9 -16.98 0.52 -3.43
C TYR A 9 -17.70 1.80 -3.86
N LYS A 10 -18.30 1.84 -5.06
CA LYS A 10 -19.28 2.87 -5.43
C LYS A 10 -20.52 2.85 -4.52
N LEU A 11 -20.91 1.66 -4.05
CA LEU A 11 -22.10 1.47 -3.21
C LEU A 11 -21.76 1.36 -1.72
N LEU A 12 -20.57 0.84 -1.41
CA LEU A 12 -20.09 0.60 -0.05
C LEU A 12 -18.68 1.19 0.06
N PRO A 13 -18.55 2.49 0.35
CA PRO A 13 -17.25 3.14 0.43
C PRO A 13 -16.39 2.49 1.50
N MET A 14 -15.16 2.13 1.16
CA MET A 14 -14.24 1.48 2.09
C MET A 14 -13.99 2.33 3.34
N TRP A 15 -13.93 3.64 3.16
CA TRP A 15 -13.81 4.60 4.24
C TRP A 15 -15.19 5.00 4.75
N GLY A 16 -15.65 4.31 5.81
CA GLY A 16 -16.90 4.65 6.50
C GLY A 16 -18.12 3.82 6.11
N VAL A 17 -17.94 2.55 5.74
CA VAL A 17 -19.01 1.59 5.30
C VAL A 17 -20.30 1.67 6.13
N PHE A 18 -20.20 1.81 7.46
CA PHE A 18 -21.37 1.83 8.34
C PHE A 18 -21.82 3.24 8.76
N GLN A 19 -21.02 4.26 8.49
CA GLN A 19 -21.28 5.65 8.94
C GLN A 19 -21.35 6.63 7.76
N GLY A 20 -21.35 6.12 6.53
CA GLY A 20 -21.28 6.91 5.31
C GLY A 20 -19.85 7.23 4.89
N SER A 21 -19.67 7.60 3.63
CA SER A 21 -18.35 7.89 3.04
C SER A 21 -17.63 9.00 3.81
N LEU A 22 -16.44 8.69 4.34
CA LEU A 22 -15.60 9.66 5.03
C LEU A 22 -15.13 10.77 4.09
N THR A 23 -14.74 10.43 2.86
CA THR A 23 -14.33 11.41 1.86
C THR A 23 -15.47 12.37 1.53
N LYS A 24 -16.70 11.86 1.41
CA LYS A 24 -17.88 12.73 1.26
C LYS A 24 -18.07 13.66 2.45
N GLN A 25 -17.97 13.15 3.67
CA GLN A 25 -18.11 13.98 4.89
C GLN A 25 -17.04 15.07 4.96
N LEU A 26 -15.81 14.77 4.57
CA LEU A 26 -14.74 15.75 4.48
C LEU A 26 -15.03 16.83 3.43
N ARG A 27 -15.51 16.42 2.24
CA ARG A 27 -15.91 17.37 1.19
C ARG A 27 -17.09 18.24 1.63
N ASP A 28 -18.08 17.67 2.28
CA ASP A 28 -19.22 18.43 2.85
C ASP A 28 -18.77 19.43 3.94
N ALA A 29 -17.65 19.15 4.61
CA ALA A 29 -17.02 20.05 5.58
C ALA A 29 -16.07 21.08 4.93
N GLY A 30 -15.95 21.08 3.60
CA GLY A 30 -15.15 22.06 2.85
C GLY A 30 -13.69 21.66 2.60
N TYR A 31 -13.33 20.39 2.81
CA TYR A 31 -12.01 19.85 2.51
C TYR A 31 -12.01 19.14 1.16
N ASP A 32 -10.96 19.31 0.38
CA ASP A 32 -10.71 18.48 -0.78
C ASP A 32 -10.20 17.11 -0.30
N ALA A 33 -10.97 16.06 -0.53
CA ALA A 33 -10.65 14.72 -0.08
C ALA A 33 -10.85 13.69 -1.20
N TYR A 34 -9.87 12.83 -1.40
CA TYR A 34 -9.80 11.85 -2.47
C TYR A 34 -9.40 10.48 -1.90
N ALA A 35 -9.88 9.42 -2.51
CA ALA A 35 -9.49 8.05 -2.18
C ALA A 35 -8.87 7.37 -3.42
N PRO A 36 -7.53 7.37 -3.53
CA PRO A 36 -6.84 6.75 -4.66
C PRO A 36 -7.02 5.23 -4.64
N SER A 37 -6.90 4.62 -5.82
CA SER A 37 -6.97 3.18 -6.01
C SER A 37 -5.61 2.64 -6.42
N VAL A 38 -5.02 1.77 -5.61
CA VAL A 38 -3.74 1.14 -5.90
C VAL A 38 -3.88 -0.38 -5.88
N GLY A 39 -2.99 -1.08 -6.58
CA GLY A 39 -2.99 -2.53 -6.71
C GLY A 39 -3.08 -3.23 -5.35
N ALA A 40 -4.13 -4.04 -5.14
CA ALA A 40 -4.36 -4.71 -3.86
C ALA A 40 -3.23 -5.70 -3.51
N GLY A 41 -2.63 -6.27 -4.53
CA GLY A 41 -1.60 -7.29 -4.41
C GLY A 41 -0.19 -6.82 -4.76
N GLY A 42 -0.04 -5.63 -5.33
CA GLY A 42 1.25 -5.09 -5.70
C GLY A 42 2.16 -4.84 -4.50
N SER A 43 3.45 -4.83 -4.75
CA SER A 43 4.45 -4.48 -3.76
C SER A 43 4.24 -3.06 -3.24
N VAL A 44 4.88 -2.72 -2.13
CA VAL A 44 4.84 -1.35 -1.63
C VAL A 44 5.41 -0.36 -2.64
N TRP A 45 6.41 -0.79 -3.42
CA TRP A 45 7.03 -0.02 -4.49
C TRP A 45 6.04 0.28 -5.61
N ASP A 46 5.43 -0.75 -6.20
CA ASP A 46 4.44 -0.59 -7.26
C ASP A 46 3.29 0.33 -6.82
N ARG A 47 2.79 0.11 -5.62
CA ARG A 47 1.71 0.92 -5.04
C ARG A 47 2.12 2.37 -4.80
N ALA A 48 3.38 2.63 -4.44
CA ALA A 48 3.91 3.99 -4.32
C ALA A 48 3.96 4.68 -5.68
N CYS A 49 4.41 3.98 -6.73
CA CYS A 49 4.42 4.47 -8.10
C CYS A 49 3.00 4.76 -8.62
N GLU A 50 2.05 3.86 -8.37
CA GLU A 50 0.64 4.03 -8.74
C GLU A 50 0.00 5.22 -8.00
N LEU A 51 0.29 5.37 -6.70
CA LEU A 51 -0.20 6.49 -5.90
C LEU A 51 0.34 7.82 -6.44
N TYR A 52 1.64 7.89 -6.69
CA TYR A 52 2.26 9.07 -7.27
C TYR A 52 1.65 9.44 -8.62
N ALA A 53 1.48 8.47 -9.51
CA ALA A 53 0.92 8.71 -10.85
C ALA A 53 -0.51 9.27 -10.81
N GLN A 54 -1.36 8.76 -9.91
CA GLN A 54 -2.71 9.29 -9.72
C GLN A 54 -2.71 10.72 -9.18
N LEU A 55 -1.83 11.01 -8.21
CA LEU A 55 -1.73 12.34 -7.61
C LEU A 55 -1.14 13.37 -8.59
N SER A 56 -0.14 13.00 -9.37
CA SER A 56 0.54 13.87 -10.32
C SER A 56 -0.16 13.95 -11.67
N GLY A 57 -1.10 13.04 -11.98
CA GLY A 57 -1.75 12.95 -13.28
C GLY A 57 -0.76 12.53 -14.37
N THR A 58 0.00 11.46 -14.12
CA THR A 58 0.98 10.92 -15.06
C THR A 58 0.70 9.45 -15.34
N ARG A 59 1.44 8.86 -16.27
CA ARG A 59 1.48 7.42 -16.45
C ARG A 59 2.28 6.79 -15.31
N VAL A 60 1.81 5.65 -14.80
CA VAL A 60 2.57 4.87 -13.83
C VAL A 60 3.90 4.43 -14.46
N ASP A 61 4.99 4.74 -13.78
CA ASP A 61 6.33 4.25 -14.09
C ASP A 61 6.85 3.50 -12.87
N TYR A 62 6.96 2.19 -12.97
CA TYR A 62 7.46 1.32 -11.89
C TYR A 62 8.98 1.34 -11.76
N GLY A 63 9.67 2.00 -12.70
CA GLY A 63 11.13 2.07 -12.77
C GLY A 63 11.72 1.02 -13.72
N ALA A 64 12.80 1.40 -14.39
CA ALA A 64 13.48 0.53 -15.37
C ALA A 64 14.24 -0.61 -14.69
N ALA A 65 14.95 -0.31 -13.59
CA ALA A 65 15.70 -1.30 -12.82
C ALA A 65 14.75 -2.26 -12.09
N HIS A 66 13.69 -1.72 -11.45
CA HIS A 66 12.69 -2.49 -10.73
C HIS A 66 11.95 -3.46 -11.66
N ALA A 67 11.38 -2.95 -12.76
CA ALA A 67 10.68 -3.78 -13.73
C ALA A 67 11.55 -4.90 -14.30
N LYS A 68 12.81 -4.60 -14.61
CA LYS A 68 13.79 -5.60 -15.07
C LYS A 68 14.11 -6.64 -13.99
N LYS A 69 14.28 -6.21 -12.74
CA LYS A 69 14.59 -7.09 -11.60
C LYS A 69 13.50 -8.10 -11.34
N TYR A 70 12.23 -7.67 -11.44
CA TYR A 70 11.08 -8.50 -11.10
C TYR A 70 10.37 -9.11 -12.33
N GLY A 71 10.70 -8.69 -13.53
CA GLY A 71 10.25 -9.29 -14.78
C GLY A 71 8.83 -8.91 -15.18
N HIS A 72 8.45 -7.67 -14.93
CA HIS A 72 7.17 -7.11 -15.35
C HIS A 72 7.34 -5.86 -16.23
N GLU A 73 6.23 -5.35 -16.79
CA GLU A 73 6.25 -4.13 -17.60
C GLU A 73 6.61 -2.91 -16.74
N ARG A 74 7.43 -2.02 -17.29
CA ARG A 74 7.83 -0.76 -16.64
C ARG A 74 6.67 0.20 -16.48
N TYR A 75 5.79 0.28 -17.45
CA TYR A 75 4.71 1.27 -17.47
C TYR A 75 3.36 0.64 -17.23
N GLY A 76 2.61 1.25 -16.31
CA GLY A 76 1.23 0.87 -15.98
C GLY A 76 0.18 1.82 -16.58
N GLU A 77 -0.89 2.06 -15.83
CA GLU A 77 -2.02 2.89 -16.21
C GLU A 77 -1.64 4.36 -16.38
N ASP A 78 -2.31 5.05 -17.32
CA ASP A 78 -2.08 6.48 -17.62
C ASP A 78 -3.21 7.32 -17.04
N PHE A 79 -2.88 8.16 -16.06
CA PHE A 79 -3.81 9.06 -15.38
C PHE A 79 -3.73 10.51 -15.90
N SER A 80 -3.03 10.76 -17.02
CA SER A 80 -2.85 12.11 -17.55
C SER A 80 -4.16 12.77 -18.02
N SER A 81 -5.14 11.98 -18.44
CA SER A 81 -6.47 12.48 -18.85
C SER A 81 -7.40 12.73 -17.67
N GLU A 82 -7.21 12.05 -16.55
CA GLU A 82 -8.07 12.10 -15.36
C GLU A 82 -7.24 12.14 -14.07
N PRO A 83 -6.48 13.22 -13.82
CA PRO A 83 -5.66 13.32 -12.61
C PRO A 83 -6.54 13.39 -11.38
N LEU A 84 -6.20 12.60 -10.33
CA LEU A 84 -6.99 12.51 -9.11
C LEU A 84 -7.21 13.87 -8.44
N LEU A 85 -6.20 14.74 -8.46
CA LEU A 85 -6.25 16.07 -7.86
C LEU A 85 -6.82 17.14 -8.80
N GLY A 86 -7.25 16.80 -10.01
CA GLY A 86 -7.78 17.73 -11.00
C GLY A 86 -6.81 18.88 -11.28
N ASP A 87 -7.29 20.11 -11.11
CA ASP A 87 -6.48 21.33 -11.34
C ASP A 87 -5.57 21.71 -10.16
N TYR A 88 -5.57 20.94 -9.08
CA TYR A 88 -4.69 21.19 -7.94
C TYR A 88 -3.22 20.92 -8.33
N LYS A 89 -2.42 21.99 -8.29
CA LYS A 89 -1.01 21.91 -8.65
C LYS A 89 -0.19 21.51 -7.40
N TRP A 90 -0.11 20.21 -7.17
CA TRP A 90 0.65 19.62 -6.07
C TRP A 90 2.13 20.06 -6.14
N SER A 91 2.64 20.58 -5.03
CA SER A 91 3.97 21.16 -4.95
C SER A 91 4.32 21.52 -3.49
N SER A 92 5.54 22.02 -3.25
CA SER A 92 5.96 22.57 -1.95
C SER A 92 5.04 23.67 -1.41
N ALA A 93 4.49 24.49 -2.30
CA ALA A 93 3.53 25.56 -1.93
C ALA A 93 2.09 25.06 -1.75
N LYS A 94 1.78 23.88 -2.27
CA LYS A 94 0.46 23.24 -2.23
C LYS A 94 0.60 21.80 -1.79
N LYS A 95 0.91 21.62 -0.53
CA LYS A 95 1.14 20.31 0.10
C LYS A 95 -0.16 19.53 0.26
N ILE A 96 -0.04 18.21 0.35
CA ILE A 96 -1.16 17.30 0.62
C ILE A 96 -0.98 16.61 1.99
N ASN A 97 -2.10 16.13 2.53
CA ASN A 97 -2.11 15.23 3.68
C ASN A 97 -2.42 13.81 3.19
N LEU A 98 -1.66 12.84 3.64
CA LEU A 98 -1.87 11.44 3.33
C LEU A 98 -2.43 10.71 4.55
N ILE A 99 -3.47 9.91 4.35
CA ILE A 99 -4.03 9.05 5.40
C ILE A 99 -4.02 7.62 4.88
N GLY A 100 -3.20 6.77 5.48
CA GLY A 100 -3.04 5.38 5.10
C GLY A 100 -3.55 4.43 6.16
N HIS A 101 -4.46 3.52 5.79
CA HIS A 101 -4.88 2.41 6.64
C HIS A 101 -4.15 1.14 6.26
N SER A 102 -3.71 0.37 7.26
CA SER A 102 -3.02 -0.91 7.04
C SER A 102 -1.83 -0.71 6.09
N PHE A 103 -1.67 -1.54 5.08
CA PHE A 103 -0.58 -1.44 4.09
C PHE A 103 -0.56 -0.11 3.28
N GLY A 104 -1.67 0.66 3.30
CA GLY A 104 -1.71 2.01 2.73
C GLY A 104 -0.81 3.01 3.44
N GLY A 105 -0.57 2.83 4.73
CA GLY A 105 0.37 3.67 5.47
C GLY A 105 1.82 3.44 5.04
N THR A 106 2.22 2.18 4.83
CA THR A 106 3.54 1.83 4.30
C THR A 106 3.72 2.38 2.88
N THR A 107 2.68 2.25 2.04
CA THR A 107 2.66 2.82 0.68
C THR A 107 2.90 4.34 0.70
N SER A 108 2.19 5.06 1.57
CA SER A 108 2.32 6.52 1.68
C SER A 108 3.72 6.94 2.15
N ARG A 109 4.31 6.20 3.09
CA ARG A 109 5.65 6.47 3.58
C ARG A 109 6.72 6.23 2.52
N LEU A 110 6.63 5.12 1.79
CA LEU A 110 7.59 4.85 0.72
C LEU A 110 7.46 5.87 -0.42
N MET A 111 6.24 6.25 -0.80
CA MET A 111 6.07 7.28 -1.83
C MET A 111 6.70 8.61 -1.42
N GLU A 112 6.55 8.99 -0.16
CA GLU A 112 7.14 10.22 0.38
C GLU A 112 8.67 10.15 0.42
N ASP A 113 9.23 9.02 0.83
CA ASP A 113 10.67 8.75 0.82
C ASP A 113 11.25 8.85 -0.60
N LEU A 114 10.60 8.23 -1.58
CA LEU A 114 10.98 8.35 -3.00
C LEU A 114 10.88 9.79 -3.52
N LEU A 115 9.89 10.56 -3.07
CA LEU A 115 9.79 11.99 -3.41
C LEU A 115 10.95 12.80 -2.82
N ALA A 116 11.38 12.46 -1.61
CA ALA A 116 12.45 13.16 -0.90
C ALA A 116 13.83 12.78 -1.44
N ASP A 117 14.12 11.50 -1.47
CA ASP A 117 15.48 10.97 -1.67
C ASP A 117 15.69 10.36 -3.07
N GLY A 118 14.58 10.03 -3.75
CA GLY A 118 14.60 9.42 -5.07
C GLY A 118 14.98 7.95 -5.04
N ALA A 119 15.43 7.46 -6.20
CA ALA A 119 15.92 6.10 -6.40
C ALA A 119 17.09 6.11 -7.39
N PRO A 120 18.34 6.23 -6.92
CA PRO A 120 19.50 6.36 -7.78
C PRO A 120 19.66 5.23 -8.81
N GLU A 121 19.32 4.00 -8.44
CA GLU A 121 19.36 2.85 -9.35
C GLU A 121 18.39 2.99 -10.54
N GLU A 122 17.25 3.65 -10.36
CA GLU A 122 16.29 3.91 -11.43
C GLU A 122 16.82 5.02 -12.35
N VAL A 123 17.46 6.03 -11.78
CA VAL A 123 18.11 7.10 -12.56
C VAL A 123 19.20 6.52 -13.42
N GLU A 124 20.11 5.71 -12.85
CA GLU A 124 21.21 5.06 -13.57
C GLU A 124 20.69 4.13 -14.67
N ALA A 125 19.64 3.36 -14.41
CA ALA A 125 19.04 2.47 -15.40
C ALA A 125 18.43 3.24 -16.57
N CYS A 126 17.71 4.33 -16.30
CA CYS A 126 17.14 5.18 -17.32
C CYS A 126 18.23 5.87 -18.19
N GLU A 127 19.30 6.35 -17.55
CA GLU A 127 20.44 6.94 -18.25
C GLU A 127 21.11 5.90 -19.18
N ALA A 128 21.30 4.68 -18.71
CA ALA A 128 21.88 3.60 -19.50
C ALA A 128 21.01 3.20 -20.71
N ASP A 129 19.70 3.22 -20.53
CA ASP A 129 18.73 2.88 -21.58
C ASP A 129 18.35 4.08 -22.48
N GLY A 130 18.79 5.29 -22.12
CA GLY A 130 18.47 6.52 -22.84
C GLY A 130 16.97 6.87 -22.75
N THR A 131 16.32 6.55 -21.65
CA THR A 131 14.90 6.80 -21.39
C THR A 131 14.72 7.89 -20.35
N GLU A 132 13.52 8.49 -20.31
CA GLU A 132 13.18 9.52 -19.35
C GLU A 132 13.02 8.92 -17.95
N VAL A 133 13.49 9.65 -16.93
CA VAL A 133 13.37 9.29 -15.51
C VAL A 133 12.06 9.87 -14.97
N SER A 134 11.28 9.07 -14.24
CA SER A 134 10.14 9.59 -13.52
C SER A 134 10.58 10.61 -12.45
N PRO A 135 9.90 11.76 -12.31
CA PRO A 135 10.21 12.72 -11.27
C PRO A 135 10.13 12.12 -9.84
N LEU A 136 9.37 11.06 -9.63
CA LEU A 136 9.35 10.32 -8.36
C LEU A 136 10.73 9.80 -7.97
N PHE A 137 11.54 9.38 -8.95
CA PHE A 137 12.85 8.78 -8.70
C PHE A 137 14.00 9.79 -8.67
N THR A 138 13.74 11.05 -9.00
CA THR A 138 14.79 12.09 -8.96
C THR A 138 15.00 12.68 -7.57
N GLY A 139 14.03 12.52 -6.67
CA GLY A 139 14.09 13.11 -5.32
C GLY A 139 13.95 14.64 -5.31
N GLY A 140 14.21 15.24 -4.16
CA GLY A 140 14.20 16.69 -3.97
C GLY A 140 12.80 17.29 -3.74
N HIS A 141 11.80 16.46 -3.49
CA HIS A 141 10.39 16.84 -3.29
C HIS A 141 9.80 16.42 -1.95
N GLY A 142 10.62 16.16 -0.93
CA GLY A 142 10.19 15.75 0.42
C GLY A 142 9.29 16.77 1.12
N ASP A 143 9.31 18.01 0.68
CA ASP A 143 8.46 19.09 1.21
C ASP A 143 7.08 19.21 0.52
N TRP A 144 6.71 18.29 -0.38
CA TRP A 144 5.39 18.29 -1.05
C TRP A 144 4.29 17.66 -0.20
N VAL A 145 4.64 16.88 0.81
CA VAL A 145 3.72 16.29 1.77
C VAL A 145 3.70 17.14 3.04
N PHE A 146 2.51 17.45 3.56
CA PHE A 146 2.36 18.14 4.83
C PHE A 146 2.35 17.17 6.01
N SER A 147 1.57 16.09 5.88
CA SER A 147 1.49 15.06 6.92
C SER A 147 1.20 13.69 6.37
N ILE A 148 1.68 12.67 7.08
CA ILE A 148 1.31 11.27 6.88
C ILE A 148 0.69 10.74 8.17
N THR A 149 -0.59 10.39 8.09
CA THR A 149 -1.32 9.73 9.17
C THR A 149 -1.48 8.26 8.86
N VAL A 150 -0.95 7.39 9.70
CA VAL A 150 -1.06 5.94 9.53
C VAL A 150 -2.02 5.35 10.57
N LEU A 151 -2.93 4.50 10.09
CA LEU A 151 -3.95 3.85 10.90
C LEU A 151 -3.73 2.33 10.87
N ALA A 152 -3.36 1.74 12.00
CA ALA A 152 -3.11 0.30 12.13
C ALA A 152 -2.16 -0.24 11.03
N THR A 153 -1.10 0.49 10.72
CA THR A 153 -0.15 0.15 9.66
C THR A 153 0.88 -0.85 10.17
N PRO A 154 1.10 -1.98 9.44
CA PRO A 154 2.10 -2.97 9.81
C PRO A 154 3.51 -2.54 9.38
N SER A 155 4.03 -1.44 9.94
CA SER A 155 5.33 -0.86 9.56
C SER A 155 6.51 -1.83 9.73
N ASN A 156 6.42 -2.74 10.71
CA ASN A 156 7.39 -3.80 10.93
C ASN A 156 6.85 -5.19 10.53
N GLY A 157 5.91 -5.21 9.58
CA GLY A 157 5.32 -6.43 9.06
C GLY A 157 4.21 -7.03 9.91
N SER A 158 3.79 -8.20 9.52
CA SER A 158 2.72 -8.94 10.18
C SER A 158 3.06 -10.43 10.27
N THR A 159 2.94 -11.00 11.46
CA THR A 159 3.09 -12.45 11.66
C THR A 159 2.02 -13.26 10.93
N ALA A 160 0.91 -12.64 10.54
CA ALA A 160 -0.12 -13.29 9.73
C ALA A 160 0.39 -13.74 8.35
N THR A 161 1.46 -13.13 7.84
CA THR A 161 2.09 -13.54 6.58
C THR A 161 2.72 -14.94 6.65
N HIS A 162 3.18 -15.36 7.80
CA HIS A 162 3.71 -16.72 8.03
C HIS A 162 2.62 -17.78 7.96
N LEU A 163 1.38 -17.40 8.27
CA LEU A 163 0.22 -18.30 8.26
C LEU A 163 -0.37 -18.45 6.84
N SER A 164 -0.27 -17.40 6.03
CA SER A 164 -0.86 -17.36 4.67
C SER A 164 -0.01 -18.08 3.62
N THR A 165 1.26 -18.35 3.89
CA THR A 165 2.13 -19.05 2.94
C THR A 165 1.88 -20.56 2.85
N GLY A 166 0.72 -21.06 3.35
CA GLY A 166 0.29 -22.47 3.20
C GLY A 166 1.39 -23.46 3.58
N GLY A 167 2.39 -22.89 4.19
CA GLY A 167 3.64 -23.55 4.37
C GLY A 167 3.47 -24.55 5.45
N SER A 168 3.72 -25.66 5.12
CA SER A 168 4.47 -26.64 5.87
C SER A 168 5.68 -26.05 6.63
N SER A 169 5.58 -24.88 7.22
CA SER A 169 6.43 -24.53 8.33
C SER A 169 5.93 -25.39 9.48
N ALA A 170 6.65 -26.46 9.75
CA ALA A 170 6.38 -27.46 10.78
C ALA A 170 6.37 -26.90 12.23
N THR A 171 6.15 -25.61 12.39
CA THR A 171 6.21 -24.89 13.67
C THR A 171 4.96 -24.08 13.99
N SER A 172 3.96 -23.99 13.10
CA SER A 172 2.69 -23.36 13.49
C SER A 172 1.86 -24.34 14.31
N SER A 173 1.63 -24.02 15.56
CA SER A 173 0.78 -24.83 16.44
C SER A 173 -0.67 -24.84 15.96
N ALA A 174 -1.43 -25.89 16.28
CA ALA A 174 -2.86 -25.98 15.98
C ALA A 174 -3.68 -24.81 16.59
N ALA A 175 -3.14 -24.15 17.62
CA ALA A 175 -3.74 -22.97 18.24
C ALA A 175 -3.56 -21.71 17.40
N GLU A 176 -2.41 -21.54 16.72
CA GLU A 176 -2.16 -20.42 15.80
C GLU A 176 -3.04 -20.53 14.55
N ASN A 177 -3.26 -21.75 14.08
CA ASN A 177 -4.19 -22.01 12.97
C ASN A 177 -5.65 -21.68 13.34
N LYS A 178 -6.09 -21.98 14.56
CA LYS A 178 -7.43 -21.62 15.06
C LYS A 178 -7.61 -20.10 15.17
N ASN A 179 -6.60 -19.38 15.64
CA ASN A 179 -6.65 -17.92 15.75
C ASN A 179 -6.66 -17.25 14.39
N TYR A 180 -5.95 -17.79 13.41
CA TYR A 180 -5.99 -17.33 12.03
C TYR A 180 -7.38 -17.51 11.41
N GLN A 181 -7.99 -18.68 11.57
CA GLN A 181 -9.34 -18.99 11.10
C GLN A 181 -10.38 -18.07 11.74
N ALA A 182 -10.25 -17.77 13.02
CA ALA A 182 -11.11 -16.80 13.71
C ALA A 182 -10.91 -15.37 13.18
N HIS A 183 -9.69 -15.02 12.77
CA HIS A 183 -9.38 -13.70 12.18
C HIS A 183 -9.98 -13.54 10.79
N LEU A 184 -9.91 -14.57 9.95
CA LEU A 184 -10.56 -14.59 8.63
C LEU A 184 -12.08 -14.46 8.75
N GLY A 185 -12.69 -15.09 9.78
CA GLY A 185 -14.12 -14.95 10.06
C GLY A 185 -14.56 -13.50 10.37
N HIS A 186 -13.67 -12.68 10.93
CA HIS A 186 -13.92 -11.25 11.14
C HIS A 186 -14.03 -10.44 9.85
N PHE A 187 -13.44 -10.92 8.76
CA PHE A 187 -13.56 -10.34 7.44
C PHE A 187 -14.66 -10.97 6.58
N GLY A 188 -15.54 -11.78 7.19
CA GLY A 188 -16.60 -12.49 6.47
C GLY A 188 -16.10 -13.67 5.64
N ILE A 189 -14.87 -14.10 5.84
CA ILE A 189 -14.27 -15.26 5.18
C ILE A 189 -14.52 -16.46 6.08
N GLN A 190 -15.51 -17.29 5.74
CA GLN A 190 -15.77 -18.51 6.49
C GLN A 190 -14.82 -19.63 6.06
N SER A 191 -14.17 -20.23 7.02
CA SER A 191 -13.22 -21.32 6.82
C SER A 191 -13.87 -22.69 7.02
N ASP A 192 -14.96 -22.95 6.32
CA ASP A 192 -15.59 -24.28 6.32
C ASP A 192 -14.96 -25.26 5.31
N GLY A 193 -13.81 -24.87 4.76
CA GLY A 193 -13.02 -25.76 3.91
C GLY A 193 -13.59 -25.94 2.50
N THR A 194 -14.64 -25.23 2.09
CA THR A 194 -15.29 -25.62 0.86
C THR A 194 -15.47 -24.53 -0.21
N THR A 195 -15.44 -23.21 0.05
CA THR A 195 -15.71 -22.30 -1.09
C THR A 195 -15.09 -20.92 -1.04
N SER A 196 -14.95 -20.26 0.09
CA SER A 196 -14.45 -18.88 0.10
C SER A 196 -12.95 -18.78 0.31
N GLU A 197 -12.36 -19.68 1.08
CA GLU A 197 -10.89 -19.85 1.11
C GLU A 197 -10.34 -20.18 -0.26
N SER A 198 -11.07 -21.01 -1.02
CA SER A 198 -10.66 -21.39 -2.35
C SER A 198 -10.68 -20.22 -3.34
N VAL A 199 -11.57 -19.24 -3.20
CA VAL A 199 -11.65 -18.10 -4.14
C VAL A 199 -10.56 -17.07 -3.85
N VAL A 200 -10.31 -16.72 -2.59
CA VAL A 200 -9.23 -15.81 -2.23
C VAL A 200 -7.88 -16.52 -2.31
N ALA A 201 -7.75 -17.73 -1.81
CA ALA A 201 -6.54 -18.51 -1.94
C ALA A 201 -6.29 -18.97 -3.39
N GLN A 202 -7.30 -19.26 -4.20
CA GLN A 202 -7.14 -19.49 -5.62
C GLN A 202 -6.86 -18.20 -6.39
N ALA A 203 -7.51 -17.09 -6.10
CA ALA A 203 -7.15 -15.80 -6.71
C ALA A 203 -5.70 -15.42 -6.39
N ILE A 204 -5.25 -15.72 -5.19
CA ILE A 204 -3.89 -15.50 -4.73
C ILE A 204 -2.92 -16.56 -5.28
N SER A 205 -3.29 -17.84 -5.36
CA SER A 205 -2.44 -18.93 -5.84
C SER A 205 -2.35 -19.01 -7.37
N VAL A 206 -3.44 -18.72 -8.07
CA VAL A 206 -3.50 -18.72 -9.55
C VAL A 206 -2.67 -17.57 -10.14
N SER A 207 -2.46 -16.49 -9.40
CA SER A 207 -1.64 -15.37 -9.89
C SER A 207 -0.13 -15.54 -9.68
N GLY A 208 0.32 -16.66 -9.12
CA GLY A 208 1.74 -16.79 -8.73
C GLY A 208 2.15 -15.83 -7.60
N PHE A 209 1.18 -15.16 -7.01
CA PHE A 209 1.28 -14.05 -6.07
C PHE A 209 2.12 -14.37 -4.83
N TYR A 210 2.06 -15.64 -4.37
CA TYR A 210 2.85 -16.09 -3.21
C TYR A 210 4.31 -16.41 -3.53
N SER A 211 4.64 -16.63 -4.79
CA SER A 211 6.00 -16.97 -5.21
C SER A 211 6.82 -15.75 -5.65
N HIS A 212 6.15 -14.61 -5.93
CA HIS A 212 6.83 -13.39 -6.32
C HIS A 212 7.28 -12.59 -5.10
N ASN A 213 8.58 -12.23 -5.10
CA ASN A 213 9.14 -11.32 -4.10
C ASN A 213 8.71 -9.87 -4.29
N ASP A 214 7.96 -9.57 -5.35
CA ASP A 214 7.39 -8.27 -5.67
C ASP A 214 5.88 -8.28 -5.43
N SER A 215 5.51 -8.27 -4.17
CA SER A 215 4.10 -8.35 -3.76
C SER A 215 3.87 -7.81 -2.36
N ALA A 216 2.65 -7.37 -2.10
CA ALA A 216 2.23 -6.91 -0.77
C ALA A 216 2.53 -7.95 0.33
N LEU A 217 2.35 -9.24 0.00
CA LEU A 217 2.58 -10.32 0.96
C LEU A 217 4.06 -10.50 1.30
N ALA A 218 4.94 -10.36 0.29
CA ALA A 218 6.38 -10.40 0.50
C ALA A 218 6.84 -9.21 1.35
N ASP A 219 6.31 -8.02 1.08
CA ASP A 219 6.67 -6.80 1.78
C ASP A 219 6.14 -6.73 3.22
N MET A 220 5.03 -7.43 3.50
CA MET A 220 4.50 -7.54 4.87
C MET A 220 5.19 -8.60 5.73
N ARG A 221 6.14 -9.38 5.21
CA ARG A 221 6.95 -10.27 6.06
C ARG A 221 7.75 -9.45 7.05
N VAL A 222 7.83 -9.94 8.29
CA VAL A 222 8.43 -9.18 9.40
C VAL A 222 9.85 -8.72 9.07
N GLU A 223 10.67 -9.60 8.56
CA GLU A 223 12.08 -9.31 8.24
C GLU A 223 12.16 -8.20 7.19
N ARG A 224 11.46 -8.37 6.08
CA ARG A 224 11.50 -7.39 4.96
C ARG A 224 10.86 -6.06 5.32
N ALA A 225 9.74 -6.09 6.03
CA ALA A 225 9.07 -4.87 6.50
C ALA A 225 9.94 -4.10 7.48
N THR A 226 10.65 -4.80 8.38
CA THR A 226 11.55 -4.17 9.35
C THR A 226 12.73 -3.50 8.64
N ASP A 227 13.35 -4.18 7.69
CA ASP A 227 14.47 -3.63 6.91
C ASP A 227 14.00 -2.40 6.10
N MET A 228 12.86 -2.49 5.43
CA MET A 228 12.27 -1.39 4.67
C MET A 228 11.92 -0.21 5.58
N ASN A 229 11.28 -0.45 6.72
CA ASN A 229 10.92 0.60 7.67
C ASN A 229 12.15 1.30 8.27
N ALA A 230 13.26 0.58 8.42
CA ALA A 230 14.52 1.14 8.88
C ALA A 230 15.25 1.96 7.79
N ALA A 231 15.00 1.64 6.51
CA ALA A 231 15.58 2.35 5.38
C ALA A 231 14.84 3.65 5.03
N ILE A 232 13.51 3.70 5.25
CA ILE A 232 12.69 4.89 4.99
C ILE A 232 13.00 5.97 6.02
N GLU A 233 13.52 7.10 5.57
CA GLU A 233 13.86 8.23 6.44
C GLU A 233 12.63 9.06 6.84
N VAL A 234 12.77 9.82 7.92
CA VAL A 234 11.76 10.77 8.40
C VAL A 234 12.13 12.15 7.91
N GLN A 235 11.28 12.76 7.09
CA GLN A 235 11.54 14.07 6.54
C GLN A 235 11.22 15.17 7.57
N PRO A 236 12.11 16.18 7.76
CA PRO A 236 11.96 17.17 8.82
C PRO A 236 10.75 18.10 8.67
N ASP A 237 10.26 18.26 7.44
CA ASP A 237 9.14 19.16 7.10
C ASP A 237 7.79 18.43 6.97
N VAL A 238 7.72 17.16 7.38
CA VAL A 238 6.51 16.33 7.32
C VAL A 238 6.06 15.92 8.73
N PHE A 239 4.79 16.08 9.03
CA PHE A 239 4.23 15.60 10.29
C PHE A 239 3.82 14.13 10.18
N TYR A 240 4.31 13.28 11.08
CA TYR A 240 3.97 11.86 11.13
C TYR A 240 3.08 11.56 12.33
N LEU A 241 1.90 10.99 12.08
CA LEU A 241 0.95 10.58 13.11
C LEU A 241 0.63 9.10 12.95
N SER A 242 0.60 8.38 14.07
CA SER A 242 0.27 6.96 14.09
C SER A 242 -0.85 6.67 15.09
N TYR A 243 -1.87 5.95 14.60
CA TYR A 243 -2.97 5.48 15.42
C TYR A 243 -3.06 3.95 15.34
N TYR A 244 -3.22 3.32 16.50
CA TYR A 244 -3.40 1.88 16.60
C TYR A 244 -4.46 1.54 17.63
N GLY A 245 -5.08 0.37 17.48
CA GLY A 245 -6.00 -0.20 18.45
C GLY A 245 -5.46 -1.53 18.98
N CYS A 246 -5.64 -1.78 20.26
CA CYS A 246 -5.30 -3.06 20.87
C CYS A 246 -6.60 -3.75 21.32
N ARG A 247 -6.84 -4.98 20.82
CA ARG A 247 -7.94 -5.86 21.26
C ARG A 247 -7.44 -7.18 21.87
N THR A 248 -6.13 -7.29 22.06
CA THR A 248 -5.55 -8.44 22.72
C THR A 248 -5.75 -8.32 24.24
N GLN A 249 -6.23 -9.40 24.86
CA GLN A 249 -6.24 -9.55 26.29
C GLN A 249 -5.19 -10.59 26.67
N GLU A 250 -4.54 -10.38 27.81
CA GLU A 250 -3.66 -11.41 28.38
C GLU A 250 -4.48 -12.65 28.67
N ASP A 251 -4.04 -13.79 28.19
CA ASP A 251 -4.68 -15.07 28.49
C ASP A 251 -4.32 -15.44 29.94
N PRO A 252 -5.29 -15.46 30.87
CA PRO A 252 -4.97 -15.79 32.26
C PRO A 252 -4.49 -17.24 32.47
N ALA A 253 -4.45 -18.05 31.40
CA ALA A 253 -3.98 -19.44 31.43
C ALA A 253 -2.51 -19.61 31.00
N THR A 254 -1.84 -18.54 30.56
CA THR A 254 -0.40 -18.50 30.28
C THR A 254 0.31 -17.57 31.23
#